data_a2797cac4549bc8494572c326e4ecd0d
#
_entry.id   a2797cac4549bc8494572c326e4ecd0d
#
_cell.length_a   1.000
_cell.length_b   1.000
_cell.length_c   1.000
_cell.angle_alpha   90.00
_cell.angle_beta   90.00
_cell.angle_gamma   90.00
#
_symmetry.space_group_name_H-M   'P 1'
#
loop_
_entity.id
_entity.type
_entity.pdbx_description
1 polymer ?
#
loop_
_entity_poly.entity_id
_entity_poly.type
_entity_poly.pdbx_seq_one_letter_code
_entity_poly.pdbx_strand_id
1 'polypeptide(L)'
;METKANQNSAIFKALECALKPLVRLMLARGITYIQLTEWLKHIFVETAVREFTLPDRAINDSRISVITGVHRKDVKRLREIMLINPILVEPTNINLGSKIVSAWLSNALYMQDGKPKSIARLKKDGGDVSFEALAEAVTKDVRARAALDELERVGAVGVDENDMVTLITDAFIPAKGEDEKAYYMGLGVGDHTAAAVHNVLNCQPPSFDRVVHYKGLALESIQEIEQLSRAQGSQLLQAINKKAEKMPSIAGTSDIKNKRFTLGVYFYSEEDL
;
A
#
# COMPACT_ATOMS: atom_id res chain seq x y z
N MET A 1 -10.52 34.43 -17.89
CA MET A 1 -9.46 34.42 -16.84
C MET A 1 -9.94 33.88 -15.49
N GLU A 2 -11.20 34.06 -15.13
CA GLU A 2 -11.81 33.54 -13.88
C GLU A 2 -11.83 32.03 -13.73
N THR A 3 -11.98 31.26 -14.82
CA THR A 3 -12.06 29.78 -14.77
C THR A 3 -10.76 29.09 -14.31
N LYS A 4 -9.58 29.60 -14.68
CA LYS A 4 -8.30 29.00 -14.27
C LYS A 4 -7.94 29.31 -12.80
N ALA A 5 -8.27 30.50 -12.31
CA ALA A 5 -8.04 30.87 -10.91
C ALA A 5 -8.92 30.05 -9.98
N ASN A 6 -10.15 29.72 -10.38
CA ASN A 6 -11.08 28.90 -9.61
C ASN A 6 -10.69 27.41 -9.61
N GLN A 7 -10.16 26.88 -10.70
CA GLN A 7 -9.62 25.51 -10.80
C GLN A 7 -8.41 25.32 -9.88
N ASN A 8 -7.48 26.27 -9.86
CA ASN A 8 -6.34 26.18 -8.95
C ASN A 8 -6.76 26.25 -7.48
N SER A 9 -7.78 27.03 -7.11
CA SER A 9 -8.32 27.07 -5.76
C SER A 9 -8.88 25.72 -5.30
N ALA A 10 -9.59 24.98 -6.17
CA ALA A 10 -10.11 23.67 -5.86
C ALA A 10 -8.97 22.62 -5.66
N ILE A 11 -7.94 22.68 -6.51
CA ILE A 11 -6.76 21.80 -6.39
C ILE A 11 -6.01 22.09 -5.09
N PHE A 12 -5.81 23.36 -4.73
CA PHE A 12 -5.16 23.72 -3.45
C PHE A 12 -5.93 23.20 -2.23
N LYS A 13 -7.25 23.29 -2.22
CA LYS A 13 -8.09 22.74 -1.14
C LYS A 13 -7.97 21.20 -1.07
N ALA A 14 -7.98 20.51 -2.21
CA ALA A 14 -7.81 19.07 -2.25
C ALA A 14 -6.43 18.65 -1.72
N LEU A 15 -5.36 19.36 -2.14
CA LEU A 15 -4.01 19.13 -1.64
C LEU A 15 -3.90 19.40 -0.14
N GLU A 16 -4.52 20.45 0.36
CA GLU A 16 -4.55 20.74 1.80
C GLU A 16 -5.22 19.62 2.58
N CYS A 17 -6.38 19.12 2.14
CA CYS A 17 -7.05 17.98 2.76
C CYS A 17 -6.17 16.73 2.77
N ALA A 18 -5.49 16.43 1.68
CA ALA A 18 -4.61 15.26 1.58
C ALA A 18 -3.34 15.39 2.43
N LEU A 19 -2.77 16.60 2.52
CA LEU A 19 -1.51 16.84 3.23
C LEU A 19 -1.68 16.94 4.74
N LYS A 20 -2.80 17.44 5.27
CA LYS A 20 -3.02 17.60 6.73
C LYS A 20 -2.72 16.34 7.54
N PRO A 21 -3.29 15.16 7.22
CA PRO A 21 -2.97 13.94 7.97
C PRO A 21 -1.50 13.52 7.82
N LEU A 22 -0.88 13.76 6.67
CA LEU A 22 0.54 13.48 6.44
C LEU A 22 1.42 14.40 7.27
N VAL A 23 1.11 15.70 7.35
CA VAL A 23 1.84 16.66 8.20
C VAL A 23 1.71 16.27 9.68
N ARG A 24 0.53 15.82 10.14
CA ARG A 24 0.37 15.30 11.49
C ARG A 24 1.31 14.13 11.77
N LEU A 25 1.41 13.18 10.83
CA LEU A 25 2.34 12.05 10.94
C LEU A 25 3.79 12.52 11.00
N MET A 26 4.18 13.44 10.12
CA MET A 26 5.55 13.98 10.08
C MET A 26 5.93 14.65 11.40
N LEU A 27 5.07 15.49 11.95
CA LEU A 27 5.29 16.14 13.24
C LEU A 27 5.40 15.13 14.37
N ALA A 28 4.54 14.11 14.40
CA ALA A 28 4.61 13.02 15.38
C ALA A 28 5.90 12.21 15.30
N ARG A 29 6.57 12.21 14.15
CA ARG A 29 7.86 11.53 13.90
C ARG A 29 9.06 12.46 13.93
N GLY A 30 8.88 13.72 14.32
CA GLY A 30 9.97 14.70 14.36
C GLY A 30 10.52 15.14 13.01
N ILE A 31 9.79 14.84 11.91
CA ILE A 31 10.16 15.30 10.57
C ILE A 31 9.83 16.79 10.45
N THR A 32 10.84 17.60 10.25
CA THR A 32 10.71 19.06 10.19
C THR A 32 10.31 19.56 8.80
N TYR A 33 9.77 20.77 8.73
CA TYR A 33 9.47 21.46 7.47
C TYR A 33 10.70 21.56 6.55
N ILE A 34 11.88 21.81 7.11
CA ILE A 34 13.13 21.92 6.34
C ILE A 34 13.47 20.58 5.66
N GLN A 35 13.37 19.48 6.40
CA GLN A 35 13.59 18.13 5.85
C GLN A 35 12.55 17.79 4.76
N LEU A 36 11.27 18.12 5.01
CA LEU A 36 10.22 17.93 4.01
C LEU A 36 10.50 18.73 2.74
N THR A 37 10.97 19.98 2.87
CA THR A 37 11.24 20.84 1.71
C THR A 37 12.37 20.25 0.84
N GLU A 38 13.44 19.73 1.44
CA GLU A 38 14.50 19.06 0.69
C GLU A 38 13.99 17.78 0.00
N TRP A 39 13.15 17.01 0.66
CA TRP A 39 12.49 15.85 0.08
C TRP A 39 11.58 16.21 -1.09
N LEU A 40 10.77 17.24 -0.93
CA LEU A 40 9.89 17.71 -2.01
C LEU A 40 10.67 18.19 -3.22
N LYS A 41 11.81 18.88 -3.05
CA LYS A 41 12.68 19.24 -4.19
C LYS A 41 13.08 18.00 -4.99
N HIS A 42 13.46 16.91 -4.30
CA HIS A 42 13.83 15.65 -4.95
C HIS A 42 12.64 15.08 -5.73
N ILE A 43 11.46 14.97 -5.12
CA ILE A 43 10.25 14.43 -5.76
C ILE A 43 9.87 15.27 -6.98
N PHE A 44 9.91 16.60 -6.88
CA PHE A 44 9.63 17.50 -8.02
C PHE A 44 10.60 17.29 -9.17
N VAL A 45 11.89 17.18 -8.88
CA VAL A 45 12.92 16.96 -9.92
C VAL A 45 12.75 15.58 -10.55
N GLU A 46 12.54 14.53 -9.75
CA GLU A 46 12.33 13.16 -10.22
C GLU A 46 11.10 13.07 -11.13
N THR A 47 9.96 13.61 -10.69
CA THR A 47 8.72 13.61 -11.48
C THR A 47 8.90 14.38 -12.79
N ALA A 48 9.57 15.55 -12.75
CA ALA A 48 9.82 16.32 -13.96
C ALA A 48 10.70 15.55 -14.96
N VAL A 49 11.69 14.81 -14.48
CA VAL A 49 12.56 13.98 -15.34
C VAL A 49 11.81 12.81 -15.94
N ARG A 50 10.92 12.16 -15.18
CA ARG A 50 10.21 10.95 -15.62
C ARG A 50 9.02 11.24 -16.52
N GLU A 51 8.25 12.30 -16.22
CA GLU A 51 6.90 12.48 -16.78
C GLU A 51 6.78 13.71 -17.70
N PHE A 52 7.70 14.68 -17.60
CA PHE A 52 7.63 15.94 -18.35
C PHE A 52 8.72 16.08 -19.43
N THR A 53 9.22 14.96 -19.93
CA THR A 53 10.11 14.91 -21.10
C THR A 53 9.32 15.15 -22.39
N LEU A 54 9.93 15.85 -23.34
CA LEU A 54 9.38 15.96 -24.70
C LEU A 54 9.82 14.76 -25.52
N PRO A 55 8.99 14.30 -26.46
CA PRO A 55 9.46 13.40 -27.51
C PRO A 55 10.68 14.02 -28.20
N ASP A 56 11.70 13.23 -28.44
CA ASP A 56 12.93 13.59 -29.18
C ASP A 56 13.88 14.60 -28.51
N ARG A 57 13.66 14.98 -27.25
CA ARG A 57 14.59 15.88 -26.54
C ARG A 57 14.84 15.42 -25.11
N ALA A 58 16.08 15.12 -24.79
CA ALA A 58 16.50 14.90 -23.41
C ALA A 58 16.19 16.16 -22.56
N ILE A 59 15.59 15.97 -21.40
CA ILE A 59 15.31 17.06 -20.48
C ILE A 59 16.62 17.55 -19.86
N ASN A 60 16.86 18.86 -19.91
CA ASN A 60 18.05 19.48 -19.31
C ASN A 60 17.72 20.19 -18.00
N ASP A 61 18.75 20.52 -17.20
CA ASP A 61 18.60 21.12 -15.87
C ASP A 61 17.86 22.48 -15.91
N SER A 62 18.07 23.24 -16.97
CA SER A 62 17.39 24.55 -17.12
C SER A 62 15.89 24.37 -17.28
N ARG A 63 15.46 23.39 -18.09
CA ARG A 63 14.04 23.09 -18.28
C ARG A 63 13.39 22.54 -17.00
N ILE A 64 14.08 21.62 -16.31
CA ILE A 64 13.61 21.10 -15.01
C ILE A 64 13.43 22.24 -14.02
N SER A 65 14.41 23.15 -13.93
CA SER A 65 14.33 24.32 -13.07
C SER A 65 13.13 25.21 -13.40
N VAL A 66 12.84 25.44 -14.67
CA VAL A 66 11.65 26.22 -15.10
C VAL A 66 10.34 25.53 -14.73
N ILE A 67 10.23 24.21 -14.93
CA ILE A 67 9.01 23.45 -14.65
C ILE A 67 8.76 23.35 -13.14
N THR A 68 9.81 23.10 -12.35
CA THR A 68 9.69 22.77 -10.93
C THR A 68 9.83 23.98 -10.00
N GLY A 69 10.43 25.07 -10.49
CA GLY A 69 10.86 26.22 -9.64
C GLY A 69 12.08 25.90 -8.77
N VAL A 70 12.65 24.70 -8.81
CA VAL A 70 13.85 24.30 -8.07
C VAL A 70 15.07 24.94 -8.71
N HIS A 71 15.96 25.51 -7.89
CA HIS A 71 17.14 26.20 -8.40
C HIS A 71 18.05 25.25 -9.18
N ARG A 72 18.60 25.69 -10.32
CA ARG A 72 19.40 24.85 -11.25
C ARG A 72 20.57 24.10 -10.59
N LYS A 73 21.22 24.71 -9.57
CA LYS A 73 22.29 24.00 -8.83
C LYS A 73 21.75 22.79 -8.06
N ASP A 74 20.55 22.93 -7.42
CA ASP A 74 19.89 21.81 -6.74
C ASP A 74 19.41 20.76 -7.74
N VAL A 75 18.87 21.15 -8.88
CA VAL A 75 18.47 20.21 -9.95
C VAL A 75 19.65 19.34 -10.35
N LYS A 76 20.83 19.94 -10.62
CA LYS A 76 22.02 19.19 -11.00
C LYS A 76 22.42 18.20 -9.89
N ARG A 77 22.55 18.67 -8.65
CA ARG A 77 22.88 17.84 -7.48
C ARG A 77 21.91 16.67 -7.31
N LEU A 78 20.62 16.95 -7.38
CA LEU A 78 19.58 15.93 -7.18
C LEU A 78 19.57 14.89 -8.30
N ARG A 79 19.80 15.28 -9.54
CA ARG A 79 19.96 14.33 -10.66
C ARG A 79 21.17 13.41 -10.49
N GLU A 80 22.29 13.93 -9.99
CA GLU A 80 23.48 13.13 -9.70
C GLU A 80 23.17 12.10 -8.60
N ILE A 81 22.43 12.48 -7.54
CA ILE A 81 22.00 11.57 -6.46
C ILE A 81 21.07 10.47 -7.00
N MET A 82 20.14 10.82 -7.89
CA MET A 82 19.19 9.83 -8.49
C MET A 82 19.89 8.74 -9.29
N LEU A 83 21.06 9.01 -9.85
CA LEU A 83 21.88 8.01 -10.56
C LEU A 83 22.55 7.01 -9.58
N ILE A 84 22.72 7.39 -8.31
CA ILE A 84 23.47 6.62 -7.32
C ILE A 84 22.54 5.81 -6.40
N ASN A 85 21.31 6.29 -6.13
CA ASN A 85 20.38 5.69 -5.15
C ASN A 85 18.93 5.64 -5.66
N PRO A 86 18.43 4.48 -6.11
CA PRO A 86 17.00 4.28 -6.29
C PRO A 86 16.31 4.16 -4.91
N ILE A 87 15.44 5.09 -4.57
CA ILE A 87 14.94 5.41 -3.21
C ILE A 87 13.86 4.45 -2.67
N LEU A 88 13.53 3.36 -3.27
CA LEU A 88 12.59 2.39 -2.68
C LEU A 88 13.14 0.97 -2.80
N VAL A 89 13.86 0.54 -1.78
CA VAL A 89 14.08 -0.89 -1.55
C VAL A 89 12.85 -1.42 -0.83
N GLU A 90 12.09 -2.30 -1.48
CA GLU A 90 11.04 -3.05 -0.79
C GLU A 90 11.68 -3.79 0.39
N PRO A 91 11.14 -3.66 1.61
CA PRO A 91 11.62 -4.46 2.73
C PRO A 91 11.44 -5.94 2.39
N THR A 92 12.55 -6.66 2.28
CA THR A 92 12.56 -8.06 1.82
C THR A 92 11.75 -9.00 2.70
N ASN A 93 11.47 -8.62 3.95
CA ASN A 93 10.73 -9.43 4.92
C ASN A 93 9.20 -9.28 4.84
N ILE A 94 8.67 -8.18 4.30
CA ILE A 94 7.21 -7.96 4.16
C ILE A 94 6.57 -9.01 3.27
N ASN A 95 7.29 -9.48 2.28
CA ASN A 95 6.77 -10.36 1.25
C ASN A 95 6.46 -11.79 1.77
N LEU A 96 7.17 -12.30 2.77
CA LEU A 96 6.97 -13.67 3.24
C LEU A 96 5.72 -13.84 4.11
N GLY A 97 5.52 -12.97 5.10
CA GLY A 97 4.34 -13.02 5.96
C GLY A 97 3.05 -12.84 5.17
N SER A 98 3.04 -11.86 4.25
CA SER A 98 1.91 -11.65 3.34
C SER A 98 1.64 -12.84 2.44
N LYS A 99 2.66 -13.51 1.92
CA LYS A 99 2.51 -14.72 1.11
C LYS A 99 1.92 -15.88 1.93
N ILE A 100 2.36 -16.08 3.17
CA ILE A 100 1.84 -17.14 4.05
C ILE A 100 0.37 -16.87 4.38
N VAL A 101 0.01 -15.64 4.76
CA VAL A 101 -1.38 -15.27 5.05
C VAL A 101 -2.26 -15.40 3.80
N SER A 102 -1.78 -14.98 2.64
CA SER A 102 -2.48 -15.16 1.36
C SER A 102 -2.72 -16.63 1.05
N ALA A 103 -1.70 -17.48 1.17
CA ALA A 103 -1.81 -18.93 0.96
C ALA A 103 -2.79 -19.56 1.95
N TRP A 104 -2.86 -19.07 3.20
CA TRP A 104 -3.83 -19.53 4.20
C TRP A 104 -5.26 -19.21 3.77
N LEU A 105 -5.52 -17.98 3.37
CA LEU A 105 -6.86 -17.50 3.01
C LEU A 105 -7.37 -18.04 1.68
N SER A 106 -6.47 -18.39 0.75
CA SER A 106 -6.85 -18.85 -0.58
C SER A 106 -6.99 -20.36 -0.72
N ASN A 107 -6.35 -21.13 0.17
CA ASN A 107 -6.36 -22.59 0.10
C ASN A 107 -7.52 -23.19 0.92
N ALA A 108 -8.40 -23.91 0.25
CA ALA A 108 -9.57 -24.54 0.86
C ALA A 108 -9.22 -25.50 2.03
N LEU A 109 -8.01 -26.07 2.06
CA LEU A 109 -7.56 -26.94 3.16
C LEU A 109 -7.47 -26.19 4.50
N TYR A 110 -7.20 -24.90 4.47
CA TYR A 110 -7.05 -24.05 5.65
C TYR A 110 -8.29 -23.21 5.94
N MET A 111 -9.38 -23.42 5.21
CA MET A 111 -10.65 -22.70 5.39
C MET A 111 -11.73 -23.61 5.92
N GLN A 112 -12.61 -23.10 6.76
CA GLN A 112 -13.81 -23.76 7.27
C GLN A 112 -14.95 -22.74 7.30
N ASP A 113 -16.08 -23.06 6.68
CA ASP A 113 -17.28 -22.19 6.62
C ASP A 113 -16.98 -20.76 6.15
N GLY A 114 -16.05 -20.62 5.21
CA GLY A 114 -15.64 -19.32 4.66
C GLY A 114 -14.71 -18.53 5.56
N LYS A 115 -14.26 -19.08 6.69
CA LYS A 115 -13.31 -18.45 7.61
C LYS A 115 -12.00 -19.25 7.69
N PRO A 116 -10.86 -18.58 7.96
CA PRO A 116 -9.63 -19.28 8.24
C PRO A 116 -9.79 -20.10 9.54
N LYS A 117 -9.46 -21.40 9.45
CA LYS A 117 -9.49 -22.26 10.64
C LYS A 117 -8.17 -22.19 11.39
N SER A 118 -8.22 -22.42 12.70
CA SER A 118 -7.04 -22.69 13.52
C SER A 118 -6.39 -23.99 13.03
N ILE A 119 -5.06 -23.98 12.90
CA ILE A 119 -4.28 -25.11 12.40
C ILE A 119 -3.18 -25.47 13.39
N ALA A 120 -2.80 -26.75 13.45
CA ALA A 120 -1.69 -27.17 14.30
C ALA A 120 -0.38 -26.48 13.88
N ARG A 121 0.48 -26.14 14.85
CA ARG A 121 1.77 -25.52 14.56
C ARG A 121 2.69 -26.42 13.76
N LEU A 122 2.77 -27.70 14.10
CA LEU A 122 3.71 -28.66 13.54
C LEU A 122 3.03 -29.72 12.67
N LYS A 123 3.74 -30.21 11.66
CA LYS A 123 3.29 -31.30 10.79
C LYS A 123 3.00 -32.58 11.54
N LYS A 124 3.73 -32.91 12.60
CA LYS A 124 3.50 -34.11 13.40
C LYS A 124 2.11 -34.15 14.03
N ASP A 125 1.50 -32.97 14.27
CA ASP A 125 0.21 -32.81 14.97
C ASP A 125 -0.94 -32.54 13.99
N GLY A 126 -0.69 -31.89 12.84
CA GLY A 126 -1.71 -31.49 11.85
C GLY A 126 -1.49 -32.00 10.42
N GLY A 127 -0.40 -32.74 10.18
CA GLY A 127 -0.08 -33.22 8.83
C GLY A 127 0.07 -32.08 7.82
N ASP A 128 -0.59 -32.24 6.67
CA ASP A 128 -0.59 -31.24 5.60
C ASP A 128 -1.45 -30.00 5.94
N VAL A 129 -2.25 -30.08 7.01
CA VAL A 129 -3.05 -28.95 7.51
C VAL A 129 -2.41 -28.39 8.78
N SER A 130 -1.16 -27.94 8.66
CA SER A 130 -0.39 -27.33 9.73
C SER A 130 0.28 -26.07 9.26
N PHE A 131 0.65 -25.19 10.21
CA PHE A 131 1.39 -23.97 9.88
C PHE A 131 2.76 -24.29 9.25
N GLU A 132 3.44 -25.32 9.74
CA GLU A 132 4.70 -25.77 9.19
C GLU A 132 4.55 -26.20 7.72
N ALA A 133 3.50 -26.96 7.38
CA ALA A 133 3.22 -27.34 6.00
C ALA A 133 2.90 -26.14 5.11
N LEU A 134 2.10 -25.19 5.62
CA LEU A 134 1.75 -23.96 4.93
C LEU A 134 3.00 -23.10 4.64
N ALA A 135 3.85 -22.89 5.65
CA ALA A 135 5.06 -22.09 5.50
C ALA A 135 6.05 -22.72 4.51
N GLU A 136 6.25 -24.04 4.56
CA GLU A 136 7.13 -24.77 3.62
C GLU A 136 6.60 -24.76 2.18
N ALA A 137 5.28 -24.73 1.99
CA ALA A 137 4.69 -24.58 0.67
C ALA A 137 4.96 -23.20 0.05
N VAL A 138 5.13 -22.17 0.88
CA VAL A 138 5.39 -20.79 0.43
C VAL A 138 6.88 -20.52 0.25
N THR A 139 7.73 -21.07 1.11
CA THR A 139 9.18 -20.82 1.06
C THR A 139 9.97 -22.01 1.60
N LYS A 140 11.13 -22.27 0.98
CA LYS A 140 12.12 -23.23 1.48
C LYS A 140 13.32 -22.58 2.13
N ASP A 141 13.43 -21.25 2.03
CA ASP A 141 14.61 -20.51 2.46
C ASP A 141 14.52 -20.06 3.94
N VAL A 142 13.30 -19.99 4.48
CA VAL A 142 13.05 -19.56 5.86
C VAL A 142 12.37 -20.70 6.62
N ARG A 143 12.89 -21.01 7.81
CA ARG A 143 12.29 -22.03 8.68
C ARG A 143 10.89 -21.59 9.12
N ALA A 144 9.93 -22.52 9.13
CA ALA A 144 8.53 -22.25 9.51
C ALA A 144 8.42 -21.58 10.88
N ARG A 145 9.28 -21.96 11.85
CA ARG A 145 9.33 -21.34 13.18
C ARG A 145 9.65 -19.84 13.10
N ALA A 146 10.68 -19.46 12.35
CA ALA A 146 11.08 -18.05 12.22
C ALA A 146 9.97 -17.21 11.54
N ALA A 147 9.25 -17.80 10.57
CA ALA A 147 8.10 -17.19 9.94
C ALA A 147 6.92 -17.02 10.93
N LEU A 148 6.69 -18.02 11.80
CA LEU A 148 5.67 -17.97 12.83
C LEU A 148 5.98 -16.89 13.87
N ASP A 149 7.20 -16.89 14.42
CA ASP A 149 7.66 -15.92 15.41
C ASP A 149 7.48 -14.48 14.89
N GLU A 150 7.75 -14.25 13.61
CA GLU A 150 7.55 -12.95 12.98
C GLU A 150 6.07 -12.58 12.79
N LEU A 151 5.24 -13.52 12.33
CA LEU A 151 3.79 -13.29 12.19
C LEU A 151 3.12 -13.04 13.55
N GLU A 152 3.58 -13.70 14.61
CA GLU A 152 3.13 -13.47 15.97
C GLU A 152 3.60 -12.10 16.48
N ARG A 153 4.87 -11.74 16.24
CA ARG A 153 5.43 -10.42 16.59
C ARG A 153 4.63 -9.28 15.98
N VAL A 154 4.22 -9.41 14.72
CA VAL A 154 3.40 -8.39 14.04
C VAL A 154 1.91 -8.49 14.38
N GLY A 155 1.49 -9.50 15.14
CA GLY A 155 0.11 -9.70 15.60
C GLY A 155 -0.83 -10.21 14.51
N ALA A 156 -0.29 -10.80 13.45
CA ALA A 156 -1.08 -11.40 12.37
C ALA A 156 -1.65 -12.77 12.77
N VAL A 157 -0.96 -13.50 13.63
CA VAL A 157 -1.39 -14.80 14.16
C VAL A 157 -1.25 -14.82 15.68
N GLY A 158 -2.02 -15.70 16.34
CA GLY A 158 -1.85 -16.07 17.74
C GLY A 158 -1.63 -17.58 17.86
N VAL A 159 -0.85 -17.99 18.86
CA VAL A 159 -0.64 -19.39 19.20
C VAL A 159 -1.26 -19.62 20.57
N ASP A 160 -2.12 -20.62 20.69
CA ASP A 160 -2.77 -20.97 21.95
C ASP A 160 -1.96 -22.01 22.76
N GLU A 161 -2.45 -22.34 23.97
CA GLU A 161 -1.84 -23.32 24.88
C GLU A 161 -1.77 -24.74 24.30
N ASN A 162 -2.55 -25.04 23.27
CA ASN A 162 -2.57 -26.32 22.57
C ASN A 162 -1.71 -26.33 21.29
N ASP A 163 -0.82 -25.34 21.14
CA ASP A 163 0.00 -25.18 19.92
C ASP A 163 -0.83 -25.01 18.63
N MET A 164 -2.05 -24.47 18.74
CA MET A 164 -2.87 -24.14 17.58
C MET A 164 -2.60 -22.70 17.15
N VAL A 165 -2.33 -22.52 15.87
CA VAL A 165 -2.10 -21.22 15.25
C VAL A 165 -3.39 -20.73 14.64
N THR A 166 -3.80 -19.54 15.05
CA THR A 166 -5.03 -18.88 14.57
C THR A 166 -4.69 -17.57 13.88
N LEU A 167 -5.28 -17.34 12.72
CA LEU A 167 -5.16 -16.06 12.03
C LEU A 167 -6.02 -15.02 12.75
N ILE A 168 -5.39 -13.95 13.26
CA ILE A 168 -6.06 -12.91 14.05
C ILE A 168 -6.67 -11.83 13.17
N THR A 169 -6.06 -11.57 12.01
CA THR A 169 -6.49 -10.49 11.12
C THR A 169 -6.70 -11.00 9.70
N ASP A 170 -7.87 -10.74 9.17
CA ASP A 170 -8.23 -11.00 7.76
C ASP A 170 -7.62 -9.95 6.81
N ALA A 171 -7.10 -8.88 7.35
CA ALA A 171 -6.51 -7.79 6.59
C ALA A 171 -4.98 -7.78 6.76
N PHE A 172 -4.27 -7.62 5.66
CA PHE A 172 -2.81 -7.52 5.56
C PHE A 172 -2.25 -6.23 6.21
N ILE A 173 -2.73 -5.84 7.39
CA ILE A 173 -2.18 -4.71 8.11
C ILE A 173 -1.31 -5.26 9.24
N PRO A 174 0.02 -5.15 9.15
CA PRO A 174 0.90 -5.58 10.22
C PRO A 174 0.59 -4.84 11.51
N ALA A 175 0.29 -5.57 12.58
CA ALA A 175 -0.17 -4.97 13.82
C ALA A 175 0.95 -4.28 14.61
N LYS A 176 2.23 -4.58 14.36
CA LYS A 176 3.35 -4.13 15.21
C LYS A 176 4.59 -3.58 14.49
N GLY A 177 4.83 -3.84 13.23
CA GLY A 177 6.00 -3.30 12.52
C GLY A 177 5.76 -1.86 12.02
N GLU A 178 6.47 -0.85 12.55
CA GLU A 178 6.32 0.54 12.09
C GLU A 178 6.72 0.71 10.62
N ASP A 179 7.80 0.08 10.21
CA ASP A 179 8.29 0.14 8.83
C ASP A 179 7.30 -0.49 7.85
N GLU A 180 6.69 -1.61 8.24
CA GLU A 180 5.66 -2.28 7.45
C GLU A 180 4.38 -1.46 7.35
N LYS A 181 3.92 -0.85 8.45
CA LYS A 181 2.78 0.06 8.43
C LYS A 181 3.04 1.26 7.53
N ALA A 182 4.24 1.84 7.60
CA ALA A 182 4.64 2.94 6.74
C ALA A 182 4.69 2.52 5.26
N TYR A 183 5.20 1.32 4.98
CA TYR A 183 5.25 0.77 3.62
C TYR A 183 3.83 0.59 3.04
N TYR A 184 2.92 -0.09 3.77
CA TYR A 184 1.55 -0.29 3.28
C TYR A 184 0.75 1.01 3.20
N MET A 185 0.99 1.95 4.12
CA MET A 185 0.45 3.30 3.99
C MET A 185 0.94 3.97 2.72
N GLY A 186 2.25 3.93 2.46
CA GLY A 186 2.84 4.50 1.25
C GLY A 186 2.30 3.86 -0.03
N LEU A 187 2.19 2.54 -0.07
CA LEU A 187 1.64 1.79 -1.20
C LEU A 187 0.16 2.12 -1.42
N GLY A 188 -0.67 1.98 -0.38
CA GLY A 188 -2.12 2.16 -0.49
C GLY A 188 -2.51 3.61 -0.81
N VAL A 189 -1.98 4.57 -0.05
CA VAL A 189 -2.27 6.00 -0.26
C VAL A 189 -1.66 6.49 -1.58
N GLY A 190 -0.44 6.06 -1.90
CA GLY A 190 0.25 6.43 -3.13
C GLY A 190 -0.50 5.96 -4.38
N ASP A 191 -0.88 4.69 -4.44
CA ASP A 191 -1.59 4.14 -5.60
C ASP A 191 -3.03 4.69 -5.72
N HIS A 192 -3.73 4.92 -4.60
CA HIS A 192 -5.04 5.60 -4.62
C HIS A 192 -4.90 7.03 -5.15
N THR A 193 -3.92 7.78 -4.63
CA THR A 193 -3.64 9.14 -5.11
C THR A 193 -3.28 9.15 -6.60
N ALA A 194 -2.49 8.20 -7.08
CA ALA A 194 -2.15 8.08 -8.49
C ALA A 194 -3.40 7.82 -9.36
N ALA A 195 -4.33 6.97 -8.92
CA ALA A 195 -5.60 6.73 -9.61
C ALA A 195 -6.48 7.99 -9.63
N ALA A 196 -6.58 8.71 -8.51
CA ALA A 196 -7.33 9.95 -8.41
C ALA A 196 -6.72 11.06 -9.31
N VAL A 197 -5.40 11.24 -9.28
CA VAL A 197 -4.67 12.19 -10.14
C VAL A 197 -4.86 11.86 -11.62
N HIS A 198 -4.81 10.58 -12.01
CA HIS A 198 -5.09 10.14 -13.37
C HIS A 198 -6.46 10.61 -13.85
N ASN A 199 -7.49 10.50 -12.99
CA ASN A 199 -8.84 10.95 -13.29
C ASN A 199 -8.94 12.48 -13.35
N VAL A 200 -8.30 13.20 -12.42
CA VAL A 200 -8.27 14.68 -12.40
C VAL A 200 -7.58 15.25 -13.64
N LEU A 201 -6.54 14.58 -14.14
CA LEU A 201 -5.85 14.95 -15.38
C LEU A 201 -6.59 14.50 -16.66
N ASN A 202 -7.78 13.90 -16.54
CA ASN A 202 -8.59 13.39 -17.64
C ASN A 202 -7.87 12.36 -18.53
N CYS A 203 -6.95 11.59 -17.98
CA CYS A 203 -6.28 10.50 -18.68
C CYS A 203 -7.28 9.37 -19.01
N GLN A 204 -7.04 8.65 -20.11
CA GLN A 204 -7.96 7.62 -20.61
C GLN A 204 -7.27 6.25 -20.69
N PRO A 205 -7.99 5.15 -20.39
CA PRO A 205 -9.31 5.10 -19.76
C PRO A 205 -9.25 5.56 -18.28
N PRO A 206 -10.35 6.07 -17.70
CA PRO A 206 -10.34 6.51 -16.32
C PRO A 206 -10.09 5.35 -15.36
N SER A 207 -9.35 5.60 -14.30
CA SER A 207 -9.14 4.65 -13.21
C SER A 207 -10.43 4.40 -12.44
N PHE A 208 -10.59 3.16 -11.93
CA PHE A 208 -11.69 2.85 -11.02
C PHE A 208 -11.40 3.48 -9.67
N ASP A 209 -12.05 4.60 -9.39
CA ASP A 209 -11.96 5.34 -8.14
C ASP A 209 -13.37 5.76 -7.74
N ARG A 210 -13.85 5.27 -6.60
CA ARG A 210 -15.22 5.51 -6.12
C ARG A 210 -15.20 5.74 -4.62
N VAL A 211 -15.93 6.77 -4.19
CA VAL A 211 -16.07 7.13 -2.78
C VAL A 211 -17.54 7.35 -2.44
N VAL A 212 -17.91 6.96 -1.24
CA VAL A 212 -19.22 7.28 -0.63
C VAL A 212 -18.93 8.18 0.56
N HIS A 213 -19.61 9.32 0.63
CA HIS A 213 -19.39 10.32 1.69
C HIS A 213 -20.74 10.85 2.19
N TYR A 214 -20.93 10.79 3.50
CA TYR A 214 -22.09 11.32 4.20
C TYR A 214 -21.66 12.15 5.40
N LYS A 215 -22.48 13.11 5.78
CA LYS A 215 -22.32 13.97 6.96
C LYS A 215 -23.57 13.90 7.85
N GLY A 216 -23.40 14.24 9.13
CA GLY A 216 -24.52 14.38 10.05
C GLY A 216 -25.18 13.05 10.44
N LEU A 217 -24.44 11.94 10.41
CA LEU A 217 -24.94 10.64 10.85
C LEU A 217 -24.71 10.44 12.36
N ALA A 218 -25.65 9.76 13.02
CA ALA A 218 -25.48 9.37 14.42
C ALA A 218 -24.37 8.33 14.59
N LEU A 219 -23.76 8.27 15.78
CA LEU A 219 -22.67 7.34 16.08
C LEU A 219 -23.04 5.88 15.83
N GLU A 220 -24.27 5.48 16.23
CA GLU A 220 -24.78 4.13 16.04
C GLU A 220 -24.86 3.75 14.55
N SER A 221 -25.30 4.69 13.71
CA SER A 221 -25.34 4.50 12.25
C SER A 221 -23.96 4.37 11.65
N ILE A 222 -22.99 5.13 12.15
CA ILE A 222 -21.58 5.03 11.70
C ILE A 222 -21.02 3.65 12.07
N GLN A 223 -21.29 3.14 13.27
CA GLN A 223 -20.84 1.81 13.71
C GLN A 223 -21.44 0.69 12.86
N GLU A 224 -22.73 0.79 12.51
CA GLU A 224 -23.40 -0.18 11.63
C GLU A 224 -22.78 -0.19 10.23
N ILE A 225 -22.55 1.00 9.64
CA ILE A 225 -21.92 1.14 8.33
C ILE A 225 -20.46 0.63 8.37
N GLU A 226 -19.72 0.87 9.46
CA GLU A 226 -18.37 0.36 9.63
C GLU A 226 -18.35 -1.18 9.64
N GLN A 227 -19.24 -1.82 10.41
CA GLN A 227 -19.34 -3.28 10.45
C GLN A 227 -19.66 -3.86 9.07
N LEU A 228 -20.64 -3.28 8.37
CA LEU A 228 -20.98 -3.66 7.00
C LEU A 228 -19.80 -3.51 6.05
N SER A 229 -19.10 -2.36 6.12
CA SER A 229 -17.94 -2.06 5.28
C SER A 229 -16.79 -3.02 5.54
N ARG A 230 -16.50 -3.38 6.78
CA ARG A 230 -15.51 -4.38 7.15
C ARG A 230 -15.85 -5.75 6.56
N ALA A 231 -17.09 -6.21 6.74
CA ALA A 231 -17.52 -7.51 6.25
C ALA A 231 -17.44 -7.61 4.72
N GLN A 232 -18.05 -6.66 4.02
CA GLN A 232 -18.09 -6.66 2.56
C GLN A 232 -16.74 -6.33 1.92
N GLY A 233 -15.99 -5.40 2.50
CA GLY A 233 -14.64 -5.05 2.06
C GLY A 233 -13.68 -6.22 2.14
N SER A 234 -13.70 -6.97 3.26
CA SER A 234 -12.88 -8.18 3.42
C SER A 234 -13.26 -9.26 2.39
N GLN A 235 -14.55 -9.49 2.16
CA GLN A 235 -15.01 -10.43 1.15
C GLN A 235 -14.55 -10.06 -0.27
N LEU A 236 -14.63 -8.79 -0.62
CA LEU A 236 -14.16 -8.28 -1.92
C LEU A 236 -12.65 -8.52 -2.09
N LEU A 237 -11.85 -8.14 -1.09
CA LEU A 237 -10.39 -8.31 -1.14
C LEU A 237 -9.99 -9.78 -1.24
N GLN A 238 -10.64 -10.67 -0.48
CA GLN A 238 -10.43 -12.12 -0.56
C GLN A 238 -10.77 -12.68 -1.95
N ALA A 239 -11.90 -12.26 -2.52
CA ALA A 239 -12.33 -12.70 -3.85
C ALA A 239 -11.32 -12.30 -4.94
N ILE A 240 -10.83 -11.06 -4.89
CA ILE A 240 -9.83 -10.55 -5.84
C ILE A 240 -8.48 -11.25 -5.65
N ASN A 241 -8.04 -11.44 -4.39
CA ASN A 241 -6.80 -12.15 -4.08
C ASN A 241 -6.83 -13.58 -4.64
N LYS A 242 -7.90 -14.34 -4.34
CA LYS A 242 -8.11 -15.70 -4.86
C LYS A 242 -8.12 -15.76 -6.39
N LYS A 243 -8.60 -14.71 -7.05
CA LYS A 243 -8.57 -14.62 -8.51
C LYS A 243 -7.14 -14.33 -9.01
N ALA A 244 -6.43 -13.40 -8.37
CA ALA A 244 -5.08 -12.99 -8.76
C ALA A 244 -4.07 -14.16 -8.63
N GLU A 245 -4.14 -14.94 -7.56
CA GLU A 245 -3.26 -16.10 -7.33
C GLU A 245 -3.36 -17.18 -8.43
N LYS A 246 -4.52 -17.27 -9.08
CA LYS A 246 -4.73 -18.22 -10.20
C LYS A 246 -4.26 -17.69 -11.55
N MET A 247 -3.80 -16.44 -11.61
CA MET A 247 -3.33 -15.84 -12.85
C MET A 247 -1.86 -16.21 -13.09
N PRO A 248 -1.46 -16.50 -14.34
CA PRO A 248 -0.08 -16.83 -14.64
C PRO A 248 0.83 -15.62 -14.36
N SER A 249 1.90 -15.85 -13.62
CA SER A 249 2.98 -14.87 -13.48
C SER A 249 3.86 -14.93 -14.72
N ILE A 250 4.15 -13.77 -15.30
CA ILE A 250 5.01 -13.63 -16.50
C ILE A 250 6.47 -13.37 -16.08
N ALA A 251 6.86 -13.75 -14.88
CA ALA A 251 8.23 -13.57 -14.40
C ALA A 251 9.23 -14.28 -15.34
N GLY A 252 10.08 -13.53 -16.00
CA GLY A 252 11.19 -14.05 -16.84
C GLY A 252 11.03 -13.97 -18.36
N THR A 253 9.93 -13.47 -18.90
CA THR A 253 9.80 -13.22 -20.35
C THR A 253 10.13 -11.75 -20.65
N SER A 254 11.22 -11.51 -21.42
CA SER A 254 11.79 -10.18 -21.68
C SER A 254 10.90 -9.23 -22.50
N ASP A 255 9.89 -9.75 -23.21
CA ASP A 255 9.12 -8.96 -24.19
C ASP A 255 7.72 -8.54 -23.72
N ILE A 256 7.27 -8.99 -22.54
CA ILE A 256 5.95 -8.65 -22.00
C ILE A 256 6.11 -7.67 -20.83
N LYS A 257 5.51 -6.49 -20.94
CA LYS A 257 5.47 -5.51 -19.85
C LYS A 257 4.67 -6.04 -18.68
N ASN A 258 5.33 -6.41 -17.61
CA ASN A 258 4.69 -6.77 -16.35
C ASN A 258 3.90 -5.58 -15.80
N LYS A 259 2.68 -5.83 -15.34
CA LYS A 259 1.85 -4.85 -14.65
C LYS A 259 1.61 -5.31 -13.22
N ARG A 260 1.61 -4.38 -12.29
CA ARG A 260 1.13 -4.56 -10.93
C ARG A 260 -0.24 -3.90 -10.76
N PHE A 261 -1.01 -4.32 -9.79
CA PHE A 261 -2.22 -3.62 -9.36
C PHE A 261 -2.26 -3.57 -7.84
N THR A 262 -2.97 -2.58 -7.33
CA THR A 262 -3.34 -2.46 -5.93
C THR A 262 -4.83 -2.21 -5.86
N LEU A 263 -5.53 -2.95 -5.01
CA LEU A 263 -6.91 -2.70 -4.64
C LEU A 263 -6.96 -2.52 -3.13
N GLY A 264 -7.41 -1.37 -2.67
CA GLY A 264 -7.58 -1.05 -1.25
C GLY A 264 -9.03 -0.68 -0.95
N VAL A 265 -9.48 -1.02 0.25
CA VAL A 265 -10.74 -0.58 0.82
C VAL A 265 -10.41 0.07 2.16
N TYR A 266 -10.96 1.24 2.41
CA TYR A 266 -10.78 1.94 3.67
C TYR A 266 -12.13 2.47 4.17
N PHE A 267 -12.24 2.57 5.47
CA PHE A 267 -13.32 3.27 6.15
C PHE A 267 -12.69 4.30 7.09
N TYR A 268 -13.18 5.52 7.03
CA TYR A 268 -12.76 6.60 7.90
C TYR A 268 -13.97 7.34 8.42
N SER A 269 -13.99 7.61 9.71
CA SER A 269 -14.99 8.46 10.35
C SER A 269 -14.32 9.40 11.34
N GLU A 270 -14.86 10.60 11.47
CA GLU A 270 -14.45 11.60 12.44
C GLU A 270 -15.69 12.38 12.91
N GLU A 271 -15.57 13.10 14.01
CA GLU A 271 -16.61 14.02 14.44
C GLU A 271 -16.78 15.13 13.43
N ASP A 272 -18.03 15.44 13.06
CA ASP A 272 -18.36 16.54 12.15
C ASP A 272 -18.29 17.84 12.95
N LEU A 273 -17.22 18.65 12.71
CA LEU A 273 -16.94 19.93 13.40
C LEU A 273 -17.71 21.08 12.80
#